data_16071d7fc8b2af3e2dd68d10e96e1953
#
_entry.id   16071d7fc8b2af3e2dd68d10e96e1953
#
_cell.length_a   1.000
_cell.length_b   1.000
_cell.length_c   1.000
_cell.angle_alpha   90.00
_cell.angle_beta   90.00
_cell.angle_gamma   90.00
#
_symmetry.space_group_name_H-M   'P 1'
#
loop_
_entity.id
_entity.type
_entity.pdbx_description
1 polymer ?
#
loop_
_entity_poly.entity_id
_entity_poly.type
_entity_poly.pdbx_seq_one_letter_code
_entity_poly.pdbx_strand_id
1 'polypeptide(L)'
;MTGVQTCALPILREIQGFLAEQYGTEVSPEFISSVTDAVMAEVTAWQSRPLEAMYPVVFFDALRVKIREDAVVRNKAIYLALGVLPDGTRDILGLWIENTEGAKFWMKVFNDLKTRGVADILIAVTDGLKGMPEALAAVFPATTLQTCIVHLIRNSLDYASWKDRKALAAAIKPIYTAPSAEAALAELEAFAQGPWGEKFPTVAAAWHRAWDRVIPFFAFPPAIRRVIYTTNAIESINARLRKIIKTRGHFPSDDAATKLIWLALRNITADWGRAAKDWKDAMNQFAILYAERFEAARG
;
A
#
# COMPACT_ATOMS: atom_id res chain seq x y z
N MET A 1 12.26 -5.85 -36.57
CA MET A 1 12.89 -6.29 -35.28
C MET A 1 14.11 -5.43 -34.97
N THR A 2 14.02 -4.11 -34.82
CA THR A 2 15.21 -3.26 -34.61
C THR A 2 14.98 -2.05 -33.70
N GLY A 3 13.85 -1.96 -32.99
CA GLY A 3 13.51 -0.78 -32.15
C GLY A 3 13.78 -0.90 -30.66
N VAL A 4 14.05 -2.09 -30.11
CA VAL A 4 14.17 -2.31 -28.66
C VAL A 4 15.61 -2.21 -28.15
N GLN A 5 16.59 -2.39 -29.02
CA GLN A 5 18.02 -2.42 -28.63
C GLN A 5 18.63 -1.04 -28.34
N THR A 6 18.09 0.05 -28.82
CA THR A 6 18.77 1.35 -28.75
C THR A 6 18.64 2.11 -27.42
N CYS A 7 17.63 1.81 -26.59
CA CYS A 7 17.45 2.47 -25.28
C CYS A 7 18.12 1.74 -24.10
N ALA A 8 18.41 0.46 -24.20
CA ALA A 8 19.06 -0.30 -23.14
C ALA A 8 20.59 -0.11 -23.11
N LEU A 9 21.21 0.14 -24.25
CA LEU A 9 22.66 0.25 -24.41
C LEU A 9 23.34 1.34 -23.54
N PRO A 10 22.80 2.56 -23.36
CA PRO A 10 23.42 3.55 -22.50
C PRO A 10 23.48 3.10 -21.02
N ILE A 11 22.38 2.53 -20.52
CA ILE A 11 22.27 2.07 -19.11
C ILE A 11 23.22 0.89 -18.86
N LEU A 12 23.31 -0.05 -19.79
CA LEU A 12 24.23 -1.18 -19.68
C LEU A 12 25.70 -0.72 -19.65
N ARG A 13 26.06 0.28 -20.45
CA ARG A 13 27.40 0.87 -20.47
C ARG A 13 27.70 1.63 -19.17
N GLU A 14 26.73 2.34 -18.60
CA GLU A 14 26.88 3.01 -17.30
C GLU A 14 27.12 2.00 -16.19
N ILE A 15 26.38 0.87 -16.19
CA ILE A 15 26.58 -0.21 -15.22
C ILE A 15 27.96 -0.84 -15.40
N GLN A 16 28.39 -1.10 -16.64
CA GLN A 16 29.73 -1.62 -16.94
C GLN A 16 30.80 -0.68 -16.41
N GLY A 17 30.70 0.62 -16.71
CA GLY A 17 31.65 1.64 -16.23
C GLY A 17 31.70 1.67 -14.70
N PHE A 18 30.55 1.68 -14.04
CA PHE A 18 30.47 1.66 -12.57
C PHE A 18 31.13 0.40 -11.96
N LEU A 19 30.86 -0.79 -12.52
CA LEU A 19 31.45 -2.04 -12.01
C LEU A 19 32.96 -2.09 -12.23
N ALA A 20 33.43 -1.58 -13.38
CA ALA A 20 34.86 -1.49 -13.64
C ALA A 20 35.57 -0.51 -12.71
N GLU A 21 34.99 0.69 -12.49
CA GLU A 21 35.58 1.72 -11.62
C GLU A 21 35.57 1.36 -10.14
N GLN A 22 34.46 0.78 -9.63
CA GLN A 22 34.28 0.52 -8.19
C GLN A 22 34.84 -0.82 -7.75
N TYR A 23 34.79 -1.83 -8.61
CA TYR A 23 35.13 -3.22 -8.26
C TYR A 23 36.22 -3.82 -9.14
N GLY A 24 36.71 -3.09 -10.13
CA GLY A 24 37.73 -3.58 -11.06
C GLY A 24 37.25 -4.79 -11.90
N THR A 25 35.92 -4.93 -12.06
CA THR A 25 35.32 -6.09 -12.73
C THR A 25 34.76 -5.67 -14.09
N GLU A 26 35.25 -6.30 -15.14
CA GLU A 26 34.68 -6.16 -16.48
C GLU A 26 33.53 -7.16 -16.69
N VAL A 27 32.36 -6.66 -17.08
CA VAL A 27 31.18 -7.48 -17.38
C VAL A 27 30.65 -7.14 -18.76
N SER A 28 30.16 -8.14 -19.48
CA SER A 28 29.57 -7.89 -20.81
C SER A 28 28.12 -7.37 -20.69
N PRO A 29 27.61 -6.63 -21.70
CA PRO A 29 26.21 -6.25 -21.78
C PRO A 29 25.27 -7.46 -21.73
N GLU A 30 25.66 -8.57 -22.36
CA GLU A 30 24.89 -9.81 -22.41
C GLU A 30 24.80 -10.44 -21.00
N PHE A 31 25.88 -10.40 -20.21
CA PHE A 31 25.89 -10.87 -18.83
C PHE A 31 24.94 -10.03 -17.97
N ILE A 32 25.00 -8.72 -18.06
CA ILE A 32 24.07 -7.83 -17.33
C ILE A 32 22.62 -8.12 -17.74
N SER A 33 22.35 -8.34 -19.05
CA SER A 33 21.03 -8.68 -19.56
C SER A 33 20.56 -10.02 -19.00
N SER A 34 21.40 -11.05 -19.01
CA SER A 34 21.04 -12.38 -18.48
C SER A 34 20.73 -12.36 -16.99
N VAL A 35 21.50 -11.60 -16.21
CA VAL A 35 21.22 -11.41 -14.76
C VAL A 35 19.89 -10.69 -14.55
N THR A 36 19.61 -9.65 -15.34
CA THR A 36 18.32 -8.95 -15.24
C THR A 36 17.14 -9.79 -15.71
N ASP A 37 17.32 -10.69 -16.68
CA ASP A 37 16.27 -11.62 -17.10
C ASP A 37 16.00 -12.71 -16.06
N ALA A 38 17.03 -13.20 -15.38
CA ALA A 38 16.87 -14.09 -14.23
C ALA A 38 16.07 -13.44 -13.10
N VAL A 39 16.29 -12.15 -12.83
CA VAL A 39 15.48 -11.40 -11.86
C VAL A 39 14.00 -11.35 -12.26
N MET A 40 13.67 -11.23 -13.57
CA MET A 40 12.27 -11.26 -13.99
C MET A 40 11.61 -12.62 -13.78
N ALA A 41 12.34 -13.71 -13.96
CA ALA A 41 11.82 -15.04 -13.65
C ALA A 41 11.49 -15.18 -12.15
N GLU A 42 12.39 -14.68 -11.27
CA GLU A 42 12.13 -14.64 -9.83
C GLU A 42 10.92 -13.75 -9.47
N VAL A 43 10.79 -12.57 -10.11
CA VAL A 43 9.63 -11.67 -9.93
C VAL A 43 8.34 -12.38 -10.31
N THR A 44 8.32 -13.05 -11.47
CA THR A 44 7.15 -13.78 -11.95
C THR A 44 6.78 -14.91 -11.01
N ALA A 45 7.75 -15.71 -10.57
CA ALA A 45 7.55 -16.78 -9.60
C ALA A 45 7.01 -16.23 -8.27
N TRP A 46 7.56 -15.12 -7.78
CA TRP A 46 7.08 -14.46 -6.57
C TRP A 46 5.67 -13.92 -6.73
N GLN A 47 5.36 -13.26 -7.85
CA GLN A 47 4.04 -12.68 -8.11
C GLN A 47 2.95 -13.76 -8.28
N SER A 48 3.30 -14.94 -8.77
CA SER A 48 2.37 -16.06 -8.97
C SER A 48 2.35 -17.10 -7.84
N ARG A 49 3.16 -16.91 -6.79
CA ARG A 49 3.24 -17.88 -5.69
C ARG A 49 1.89 -18.06 -5.00
N PRO A 50 1.61 -19.25 -4.46
CA PRO A 50 0.48 -19.46 -3.56
C PRO A 50 0.52 -18.48 -2.36
N LEU A 51 -0.65 -18.05 -1.93
CA LEU A 51 -0.84 -17.20 -0.76
C LEU A 51 -1.60 -17.98 0.32
N GLU A 52 -1.56 -17.47 1.55
CA GLU A 52 -2.34 -18.03 2.64
C GLU A 52 -3.84 -17.82 2.42
N ALA A 53 -4.65 -18.73 2.95
CA ALA A 53 -6.10 -18.69 2.76
C ALA A 53 -6.76 -17.48 3.42
N MET A 54 -6.16 -16.93 4.49
CA MET A 54 -6.74 -15.82 5.25
C MET A 54 -5.72 -14.75 5.57
N TYR A 55 -6.17 -13.49 5.40
CA TYR A 55 -5.49 -12.30 5.88
C TYR A 55 -6.44 -11.44 6.70
N PRO A 56 -6.28 -11.38 8.05
CA PRO A 56 -7.09 -10.52 8.90
C PRO A 56 -7.08 -9.05 8.47
N VAL A 57 -5.95 -8.54 7.99
CA VAL A 57 -5.86 -7.17 7.46
C VAL A 57 -5.02 -7.17 6.19
N VAL A 58 -5.51 -6.51 5.14
CA VAL A 58 -4.73 -6.19 3.95
C VAL A 58 -4.73 -4.69 3.73
N PHE A 59 -3.56 -4.09 3.64
CA PHE A 59 -3.37 -2.68 3.28
C PHE A 59 -3.10 -2.58 1.79
N PHE A 60 -3.82 -1.70 1.11
CA PHE A 60 -3.58 -1.35 -0.29
C PHE A 60 -3.12 0.10 -0.38
N ASP A 61 -2.04 0.35 -1.06
CA ASP A 61 -1.49 1.69 -1.27
C ASP A 61 -0.88 1.81 -2.66
N ALA A 62 -0.76 3.04 -3.15
CA ALA A 62 -0.24 3.36 -4.47
C ALA A 62 0.96 4.31 -4.41
N LEU A 63 1.97 4.02 -5.22
CA LEU A 63 3.13 4.88 -5.45
C LEU A 63 3.10 5.43 -6.87
N ARG A 64 3.29 6.74 -7.03
CA ARG A 64 3.44 7.37 -8.35
C ARG A 64 4.87 7.25 -8.83
N VAL A 65 5.03 6.79 -10.06
CA VAL A 65 6.32 6.60 -10.74
C VAL A 65 6.25 7.17 -12.15
N LYS A 66 7.40 7.61 -12.66
CA LYS A 66 7.55 8.04 -14.04
C LYS A 66 8.12 6.89 -14.84
N ILE A 67 7.38 6.42 -15.84
CA ILE A 67 7.79 5.31 -16.72
C ILE A 67 7.70 5.79 -18.15
N ARG A 68 8.70 5.43 -18.97
CA ARG A 68 8.68 5.69 -20.40
C ARG A 68 7.88 4.61 -21.10
N GLU A 69 6.93 5.03 -21.93
CA GLU A 69 6.09 4.20 -22.77
C GLU A 69 5.93 4.91 -24.11
N ASP A 70 6.19 4.23 -25.21
CA ASP A 70 6.13 4.79 -26.58
C ASP A 70 6.91 6.13 -26.71
N ALA A 71 8.13 6.16 -26.19
CA ALA A 71 9.03 7.32 -26.14
C ALA A 71 8.53 8.51 -25.28
N VAL A 72 7.36 8.41 -24.63
CA VAL A 72 6.78 9.43 -23.75
C VAL A 72 6.92 9.00 -22.29
N VAL A 73 7.32 9.91 -21.41
CA VAL A 73 7.36 9.66 -19.96
C VAL A 73 5.97 9.92 -19.38
N ARG A 74 5.33 8.86 -18.86
CA ARG A 74 4.00 8.91 -18.23
C ARG A 74 4.09 8.71 -16.73
N ASN A 75 3.18 9.34 -15.99
CA ASN A 75 2.99 9.04 -14.58
C ASN A 75 2.08 7.82 -14.44
N LYS A 76 2.65 6.69 -14.01
CA LYS A 76 1.90 5.47 -13.68
C LYS A 76 1.78 5.29 -12.17
N ALA A 77 0.86 4.45 -11.75
CA ALA A 77 0.75 4.01 -10.37
C ALA A 77 1.28 2.58 -10.22
N ILE A 78 2.07 2.38 -9.16
CA ILE A 78 2.44 1.05 -8.66
C ILE A 78 1.61 0.79 -7.43
N TYR A 79 0.80 -0.24 -7.48
CA TYR A 79 -0.06 -0.67 -6.38
C TYR A 79 0.61 -1.80 -5.61
N LEU A 80 0.59 -1.71 -4.30
CA LEU A 80 1.12 -2.70 -3.37
C LEU A 80 0.00 -3.20 -2.47
N ALA A 81 0.00 -4.50 -2.20
CA ALA A 81 -0.82 -5.11 -1.17
C ALA A 81 0.07 -5.72 -0.08
N LEU A 82 -0.11 -5.24 1.15
CA LEU A 82 0.55 -5.76 2.34
C LEU A 82 -0.48 -6.52 3.18
N GLY A 83 -0.35 -7.83 3.26
CA GLY A 83 -1.16 -8.70 4.11
C GLY A 83 -0.56 -8.87 5.50
N VAL A 84 -1.43 -9.04 6.49
CA VAL A 84 -1.06 -9.46 7.84
C VAL A 84 -1.71 -10.80 8.10
N LEU A 85 -0.91 -11.76 8.52
CA LEU A 85 -1.28 -13.14 8.78
C LEU A 85 -1.92 -13.32 10.17
N PRO A 86 -2.63 -14.42 10.44
CA PRO A 86 -3.24 -14.69 11.75
C PRO A 86 -2.26 -14.77 12.92
N ASP A 87 -0.97 -14.99 12.66
CA ASP A 87 0.10 -14.94 13.66
C ASP A 87 0.66 -13.51 13.88
N GLY A 88 0.17 -12.53 13.09
CA GLY A 88 0.60 -11.13 13.10
C GLY A 88 1.87 -10.86 12.30
N THR A 89 2.41 -11.84 11.59
CA THR A 89 3.49 -11.62 10.61
C THR A 89 2.95 -10.94 9.35
N ARG A 90 3.84 -10.44 8.52
CA ARG A 90 3.46 -9.61 7.35
C ARG A 90 4.02 -10.22 6.08
N ASP A 91 3.27 -10.07 4.98
CA ASP A 91 3.67 -10.50 3.66
C ASP A 91 3.27 -9.46 2.60
N ILE A 92 4.10 -9.25 1.59
CA ILE A 92 3.75 -8.45 0.42
C ILE A 92 3.05 -9.36 -0.59
N LEU A 93 1.76 -9.20 -0.75
CA LEU A 93 0.94 -10.10 -1.55
C LEU A 93 1.16 -9.94 -3.05
N GLY A 94 1.53 -8.75 -3.48
CA GLY A 94 1.80 -8.48 -4.88
C GLY A 94 2.11 -7.03 -5.18
N LEU A 95 2.50 -6.81 -6.44
CA LEU A 95 2.88 -5.57 -7.06
C LEU A 95 2.21 -5.49 -8.44
N TRP A 96 1.45 -4.43 -8.69
CA TRP A 96 0.77 -4.22 -9.97
C TRP A 96 1.04 -2.81 -10.48
N ILE A 97 1.31 -2.68 -11.78
CA ILE A 97 1.51 -1.38 -12.45
C ILE A 97 0.32 -1.14 -13.38
N GLU A 98 -0.29 0.03 -13.30
CA GLU A 98 -1.40 0.38 -14.14
C GLU A 98 -1.42 1.88 -14.46
N ASN A 99 -1.88 2.22 -15.66
CA ASN A 99 -2.05 3.59 -16.12
C ASN A 99 -3.31 4.23 -15.54
N THR A 100 -4.39 3.44 -15.45
CA THR A 100 -5.72 3.91 -15.08
C THR A 100 -6.28 3.10 -13.93
N GLU A 101 -6.49 3.76 -12.81
CA GLU A 101 -7.16 3.20 -11.65
C GLU A 101 -8.67 3.10 -11.91
N GLY A 102 -9.28 1.97 -11.56
CA GLY A 102 -10.72 1.76 -11.69
C GLY A 102 -11.16 0.36 -11.29
N ALA A 103 -12.48 0.13 -11.27
CA ALA A 103 -13.06 -1.13 -10.83
C ALA A 103 -12.53 -2.35 -11.62
N LYS A 104 -12.33 -2.22 -12.94
CA LYS A 104 -11.80 -3.30 -13.78
C LYS A 104 -10.38 -3.71 -13.36
N PHE A 105 -9.53 -2.75 -13.03
CA PHE A 105 -8.17 -3.02 -12.52
C PHE A 105 -8.24 -3.76 -11.17
N TRP A 106 -9.06 -3.26 -10.23
CA TRP A 106 -9.20 -3.89 -8.92
C TRP A 106 -9.84 -5.27 -8.98
N MET A 107 -10.79 -5.50 -9.90
CA MET A 107 -11.30 -6.85 -10.17
C MET A 107 -10.19 -7.81 -10.57
N LYS A 108 -9.25 -7.37 -11.42
CA LYS A 108 -8.08 -8.17 -11.81
C LYS A 108 -7.19 -8.47 -10.61
N VAL A 109 -6.90 -7.47 -9.77
CA VAL A 109 -6.08 -7.63 -8.55
C VAL A 109 -6.72 -8.62 -7.58
N PHE A 110 -8.00 -8.46 -7.26
CA PHE A 110 -8.68 -9.35 -6.30
C PHE A 110 -8.87 -10.77 -6.83
N ASN A 111 -9.14 -10.95 -8.12
CA ASN A 111 -9.18 -12.26 -8.74
C ASN A 111 -7.80 -12.93 -8.77
N ASP A 112 -6.71 -12.17 -8.97
CA ASP A 112 -5.35 -12.69 -8.85
C ASP A 112 -5.09 -13.22 -7.43
N LEU A 113 -5.41 -12.44 -6.40
CA LEU A 113 -5.28 -12.87 -5.00
C LEU A 113 -6.09 -14.15 -4.74
N LYS A 114 -7.35 -14.20 -5.22
CA LYS A 114 -8.23 -15.37 -5.05
C LYS A 114 -7.68 -16.61 -5.76
N THR A 115 -7.20 -16.46 -6.98
CA THR A 115 -6.61 -17.55 -7.78
C THR A 115 -5.35 -18.10 -7.10
N ARG A 116 -4.61 -17.26 -6.39
CA ARG A 116 -3.42 -17.63 -5.64
C ARG A 116 -3.70 -18.20 -4.25
N GLY A 117 -4.96 -18.39 -3.89
CA GLY A 117 -5.39 -19.10 -2.68
C GLY A 117 -6.04 -18.24 -1.59
N VAL A 118 -6.10 -16.92 -1.73
CA VAL A 118 -6.78 -16.08 -0.73
C VAL A 118 -8.27 -16.36 -0.75
N ALA A 119 -8.76 -17.00 0.29
CA ALA A 119 -10.18 -17.30 0.48
C ALA A 119 -10.89 -16.16 1.23
N ASP A 120 -10.22 -15.52 2.18
CA ASP A 120 -10.84 -14.52 3.04
C ASP A 120 -9.90 -13.37 3.42
N ILE A 121 -10.49 -12.16 3.49
CA ILE A 121 -9.88 -10.92 4.01
C ILE A 121 -10.90 -10.31 4.98
N LEU A 122 -10.54 -10.10 6.27
CA LEU A 122 -11.48 -9.51 7.21
C LEU A 122 -11.62 -8.00 6.98
N ILE A 123 -10.49 -7.30 6.86
CA ILE A 123 -10.45 -5.84 6.69
C ILE A 123 -9.49 -5.48 5.56
N ALA A 124 -9.98 -4.74 4.57
CA ALA A 124 -9.17 -4.08 3.56
C ALA A 124 -9.02 -2.60 3.90
N VAL A 125 -7.78 -2.12 4.06
CA VAL A 125 -7.47 -0.73 4.37
C VAL A 125 -6.91 -0.03 3.15
N THR A 126 -7.48 1.12 2.79
CA THR A 126 -7.10 1.89 1.59
C THR A 126 -7.18 3.39 1.85
N ASP A 127 -6.48 4.19 1.05
CA ASP A 127 -6.54 5.66 1.08
C ASP A 127 -7.64 6.25 0.16
N GLY A 128 -8.62 5.43 -0.24
CA GLY A 128 -9.73 5.86 -1.09
C GLY A 128 -9.49 5.59 -2.57
N LEU A 129 -8.84 4.49 -2.89
CA LEU A 129 -8.55 4.02 -4.24
C LEU A 129 -9.84 3.83 -5.06
N LYS A 130 -9.86 4.44 -6.26
CA LYS A 130 -11.07 4.57 -7.08
C LYS A 130 -11.47 3.21 -7.68
N GLY A 131 -12.77 2.86 -7.54
CA GLY A 131 -13.32 1.61 -8.08
C GLY A 131 -12.94 0.35 -7.28
N MET A 132 -12.17 0.51 -6.20
CA MET A 132 -11.82 -0.58 -5.31
C MET A 132 -13.01 -1.09 -4.50
N PRO A 133 -13.91 -0.24 -3.95
CA PRO A 133 -15.06 -0.70 -3.18
C PRO A 133 -15.95 -1.67 -3.96
N GLU A 134 -16.27 -1.35 -5.20
CA GLU A 134 -17.14 -2.15 -6.07
C GLU A 134 -16.50 -3.50 -6.39
N ALA A 135 -15.21 -3.50 -6.71
CA ALA A 135 -14.46 -4.71 -7.02
C ALA A 135 -14.31 -5.61 -5.78
N LEU A 136 -14.03 -5.01 -4.62
CA LEU A 136 -13.91 -5.74 -3.35
C LEU A 136 -15.22 -6.43 -2.98
N ALA A 137 -16.35 -5.70 -3.06
CA ALA A 137 -17.67 -6.26 -2.77
C ALA A 137 -18.05 -7.42 -3.71
N ALA A 138 -17.58 -7.40 -4.96
CA ALA A 138 -17.84 -8.47 -5.91
C ALA A 138 -17.01 -9.75 -5.65
N VAL A 139 -15.74 -9.61 -5.22
CA VAL A 139 -14.83 -10.76 -5.07
C VAL A 139 -14.75 -11.26 -3.63
N PHE A 140 -14.75 -10.34 -2.66
CA PHE A 140 -14.67 -10.60 -1.22
C PHE A 140 -15.81 -9.87 -0.47
N PRO A 141 -17.06 -10.28 -0.64
CA PRO A 141 -18.24 -9.54 -0.14
C PRO A 141 -18.30 -9.44 1.40
N ALA A 142 -17.63 -10.36 2.11
CA ALA A 142 -17.59 -10.35 3.58
C ALA A 142 -16.46 -9.45 4.15
N THR A 143 -15.68 -8.81 3.29
CA THR A 143 -14.57 -7.94 3.71
C THR A 143 -15.08 -6.57 4.12
N THR A 144 -14.67 -6.10 5.30
CA THR A 144 -14.91 -4.71 5.70
C THR A 144 -13.90 -3.79 5.01
N LEU A 145 -14.39 -2.81 4.24
CA LEU A 145 -13.55 -1.78 3.67
C LEU A 145 -13.37 -0.62 4.66
N GLN A 146 -12.13 -0.29 4.97
CA GLN A 146 -11.76 0.76 5.89
C GLN A 146 -10.92 1.83 5.20
N THR A 147 -11.28 3.10 5.33
CA THR A 147 -10.42 4.20 4.92
C THR A 147 -9.22 4.33 5.86
N CYS A 148 -8.05 4.53 5.31
CA CYS A 148 -6.84 4.80 6.07
C CYS A 148 -6.96 6.14 6.82
N ILE A 149 -7.12 6.09 8.14
CA ILE A 149 -7.26 7.28 8.99
C ILE A 149 -6.01 8.17 8.91
N VAL A 150 -4.81 7.57 8.81
CA VAL A 150 -3.55 8.33 8.71
C VAL A 150 -3.49 9.13 7.42
N HIS A 151 -3.91 8.58 6.29
CA HIS A 151 -3.99 9.32 5.04
C HIS A 151 -5.04 10.44 5.11
N LEU A 152 -6.19 10.19 5.72
CA LEU A 152 -7.22 11.22 5.92
C LEU A 152 -6.71 12.38 6.78
N ILE A 153 -5.96 12.08 7.87
CA ILE A 153 -5.30 13.09 8.70
C ILE A 153 -4.26 13.86 7.88
N ARG A 154 -3.38 13.16 7.16
CA ARG A 154 -2.33 13.80 6.34
C ARG A 154 -2.93 14.73 5.29
N ASN A 155 -3.93 14.26 4.57
CA ASN A 155 -4.65 15.08 3.59
C ASN A 155 -5.29 16.30 4.24
N SER A 156 -5.81 16.18 5.48
CA SER A 156 -6.32 17.30 6.25
C SER A 156 -5.23 18.33 6.55
N LEU A 157 -4.03 17.88 6.91
CA LEU A 157 -2.89 18.76 7.24
C LEU A 157 -2.28 19.44 6.01
N ASP A 158 -2.50 18.90 4.80
CA ASP A 158 -2.00 19.51 3.56
C ASP A 158 -2.75 20.79 3.19
N TYR A 159 -3.95 21.02 3.73
CA TYR A 159 -4.67 22.28 3.61
C TYR A 159 -4.09 23.39 4.51
N ALA A 160 -3.25 23.03 5.51
CA ALA A 160 -2.73 23.96 6.49
C ALA A 160 -1.29 24.37 6.20
N SER A 161 -0.97 25.64 6.50
CA SER A 161 0.41 26.14 6.54
C SER A 161 1.22 25.36 7.57
N TRP A 162 2.55 25.32 7.42
CA TRP A 162 3.44 24.67 8.38
C TRP A 162 3.19 25.09 9.83
N LYS A 163 2.90 26.37 10.06
CA LYS A 163 2.63 26.93 11.41
C LYS A 163 1.35 26.37 12.03
N ASP A 164 0.34 26.09 11.23
CA ASP A 164 -0.98 25.64 11.68
C ASP A 164 -1.08 24.12 11.84
N ARG A 165 -0.23 23.34 11.16
CA ARG A 165 -0.33 21.86 11.08
C ARG A 165 -0.42 21.19 12.45
N LYS A 166 0.42 21.59 13.41
CA LYS A 166 0.44 21.00 14.76
C LYS A 166 -0.86 21.25 15.50
N ALA A 167 -1.39 22.46 15.45
CA ALA A 167 -2.62 22.85 16.12
C ALA A 167 -3.84 22.22 15.43
N LEU A 168 -3.88 22.17 14.09
CA LEU A 168 -4.92 21.48 13.34
C LEU A 168 -4.92 19.97 13.64
N ALA A 169 -3.74 19.32 13.70
CA ALA A 169 -3.63 17.92 14.09
C ALA A 169 -4.20 17.65 15.50
N ALA A 170 -3.97 18.56 16.44
CA ALA A 170 -4.55 18.47 17.77
C ALA A 170 -6.07 18.65 17.75
N ALA A 171 -6.59 19.55 16.92
CA ALA A 171 -8.01 19.83 16.80
C ALA A 171 -8.82 18.69 16.15
N ILE A 172 -8.24 17.94 15.21
CA ILE A 172 -8.91 16.76 14.59
C ILE A 172 -8.73 15.48 15.41
N LYS A 173 -7.80 15.44 16.37
CA LYS A 173 -7.51 14.25 17.17
C LYS A 173 -8.72 13.66 17.87
N PRO A 174 -9.61 14.45 18.54
CA PRO A 174 -10.78 13.92 19.21
C PRO A 174 -11.67 13.07 18.31
N ILE A 175 -11.79 13.42 17.01
CA ILE A 175 -12.64 12.71 16.04
C ILE A 175 -12.28 11.22 15.96
N TYR A 176 -11.00 10.90 15.74
CA TYR A 176 -10.56 9.51 15.50
C TYR A 176 -10.13 8.78 16.79
N THR A 177 -10.06 9.47 17.92
CA THR A 177 -9.82 8.86 19.23
C THR A 177 -11.09 8.65 20.03
N ALA A 178 -12.25 9.05 19.52
CA ALA A 178 -13.54 8.89 20.16
C ALA A 178 -13.86 7.41 20.47
N PRO A 179 -14.62 7.13 21.53
CA PRO A 179 -14.95 5.76 21.93
C PRO A 179 -15.94 5.08 20.96
N SER A 180 -16.82 5.83 20.33
CA SER A 180 -17.84 5.32 19.40
C SER A 180 -18.00 6.19 18.16
N ALA A 181 -18.74 5.71 17.15
CA ALA A 181 -19.05 6.45 15.94
C ALA A 181 -19.88 7.72 16.24
N GLU A 182 -20.84 7.63 17.16
CA GLU A 182 -21.67 8.74 17.58
C GLU A 182 -20.85 9.84 18.24
N ALA A 183 -19.96 9.46 19.16
CA ALA A 183 -19.06 10.40 19.82
C ALA A 183 -18.08 11.03 18.81
N ALA A 184 -17.59 10.25 17.86
CA ALA A 184 -16.71 10.73 16.80
C ALA A 184 -17.43 11.73 15.85
N LEU A 185 -18.70 11.48 15.55
CA LEU A 185 -19.51 12.41 14.75
C LEU A 185 -19.73 13.72 15.52
N ALA A 186 -20.03 13.65 16.81
CA ALA A 186 -20.17 14.84 17.65
C ALA A 186 -18.90 15.68 17.68
N GLU A 187 -17.71 15.03 17.77
CA GLU A 187 -16.43 15.71 17.71
C GLU A 187 -16.16 16.32 16.33
N LEU A 188 -16.58 15.67 15.23
CA LEU A 188 -16.48 16.21 13.88
C LEU A 188 -17.35 17.45 13.71
N GLU A 189 -18.58 17.42 14.20
CA GLU A 189 -19.48 18.59 14.19
C GLU A 189 -18.94 19.74 15.06
N ALA A 190 -18.43 19.44 16.25
CA ALA A 190 -17.77 20.42 17.10
C ALA A 190 -16.53 21.04 16.42
N PHE A 191 -15.73 20.22 15.73
CA PHE A 191 -14.63 20.71 14.91
C PHE A 191 -15.12 21.62 13.79
N ALA A 192 -16.16 21.22 13.05
CA ALA A 192 -16.68 21.97 11.91
C ALA A 192 -17.21 23.36 12.30
N GLN A 193 -17.85 23.47 13.48
CA GLN A 193 -18.39 24.71 14.04
C GLN A 193 -17.37 25.53 14.82
N GLY A 194 -16.19 24.95 15.11
CA GLY A 194 -15.14 25.62 15.86
C GLY A 194 -14.18 26.43 15.00
N PRO A 195 -13.25 27.17 15.63
CA PRO A 195 -12.33 28.07 14.93
C PRO A 195 -11.47 27.41 13.85
N TRP A 196 -11.15 26.13 14.03
CA TRP A 196 -10.36 25.37 13.06
C TRP A 196 -11.17 24.89 11.87
N GLY A 197 -12.46 24.56 12.07
CA GLY A 197 -13.38 24.21 10.99
C GLY A 197 -13.75 25.44 10.15
N GLU A 198 -13.96 26.61 10.78
CA GLU A 198 -14.16 27.89 10.09
C GLU A 198 -12.92 28.27 9.25
N LYS A 199 -11.73 28.09 9.79
CA LYS A 199 -10.46 28.37 9.09
C LYS A 199 -10.18 27.37 7.96
N PHE A 200 -10.52 26.09 8.13
CA PHE A 200 -10.27 25.00 7.18
C PHE A 200 -11.54 24.18 6.88
N PRO A 201 -12.57 24.78 6.27
CA PRO A 201 -13.85 24.10 6.04
C PRO A 201 -13.74 22.88 5.13
N THR A 202 -12.73 22.85 4.25
CA THR A 202 -12.43 21.69 3.40
C THR A 202 -12.04 20.45 4.19
N VAL A 203 -11.49 20.60 5.40
CA VAL A 203 -11.13 19.47 6.28
C VAL A 203 -12.40 18.78 6.77
N ALA A 204 -13.33 19.53 7.38
CA ALA A 204 -14.62 18.98 7.83
C ALA A 204 -15.36 18.30 6.67
N ALA A 205 -15.45 18.98 5.52
CA ALA A 205 -16.09 18.42 4.32
C ALA A 205 -15.42 17.14 3.82
N ALA A 206 -14.09 17.00 3.93
CA ALA A 206 -13.37 15.78 3.54
C ALA A 206 -13.69 14.61 4.48
N TRP A 207 -13.78 14.86 5.81
CA TRP A 207 -14.15 13.86 6.79
C TRP A 207 -15.62 13.41 6.61
N HIS A 208 -16.55 14.32 6.37
CA HIS A 208 -17.95 13.98 6.07
C HIS A 208 -18.07 13.10 4.81
N ARG A 209 -17.37 13.45 3.72
CA ARG A 209 -17.38 12.61 2.50
C ARG A 209 -16.79 11.21 2.70
N ALA A 210 -15.85 11.05 3.63
CA ALA A 210 -15.25 9.78 3.95
C ALA A 210 -16.01 9.01 5.05
N TRP A 211 -17.03 9.58 5.67
CA TRP A 211 -17.62 9.14 6.92
C TRP A 211 -18.08 7.68 6.90
N ASP A 212 -18.81 7.26 5.88
CA ASP A 212 -19.27 5.86 5.75
C ASP A 212 -18.14 4.84 5.74
N ARG A 213 -16.94 5.26 5.33
CA ARG A 213 -15.72 4.42 5.31
C ARG A 213 -14.82 4.65 6.54
N VAL A 214 -15.17 5.62 7.37
CA VAL A 214 -14.52 5.87 8.67
C VAL A 214 -15.26 5.14 9.78
N ILE A 215 -16.60 5.10 9.74
CA ILE A 215 -17.45 4.48 10.77
C ILE A 215 -17.01 3.05 11.16
N PRO A 216 -16.67 2.13 10.20
CA PRO A 216 -16.28 0.77 10.57
C PRO A 216 -15.13 0.69 11.56
N PHE A 217 -14.23 1.69 11.55
CA PHE A 217 -13.12 1.80 12.49
C PHE A 217 -13.58 1.78 13.96
N PHE A 218 -14.73 2.41 14.28
CA PHE A 218 -15.24 2.53 15.65
C PHE A 218 -15.90 1.25 16.16
N ALA A 219 -16.26 0.31 15.28
CA ALA A 219 -16.78 -0.99 15.68
C ALA A 219 -15.68 -1.91 16.27
N PHE A 220 -14.41 -1.60 16.03
CA PHE A 220 -13.31 -2.44 16.48
C PHE A 220 -12.82 -2.09 17.88
N PRO A 221 -12.36 -3.10 18.66
CA PRO A 221 -11.67 -2.89 19.94
C PRO A 221 -10.40 -2.05 19.79
N PRO A 222 -9.93 -1.40 20.86
CA PRO A 222 -8.75 -0.52 20.81
C PRO A 222 -7.47 -1.17 20.25
N ALA A 223 -7.25 -2.45 20.49
CA ALA A 223 -6.09 -3.17 19.93
C ALA A 223 -6.13 -3.26 18.42
N ILE A 224 -7.30 -3.59 17.85
CA ILE A 224 -7.51 -3.64 16.41
C ILE A 224 -7.44 -2.22 15.81
N ARG A 225 -8.11 -1.22 16.43
CA ARG A 225 -8.03 0.17 15.97
C ARG A 225 -6.59 0.65 15.88
N ARG A 226 -5.76 0.32 16.88
CA ARG A 226 -4.35 0.72 16.91
C ARG A 226 -3.60 0.20 15.68
N VAL A 227 -3.72 -1.07 15.33
CA VAL A 227 -2.99 -1.67 14.19
C VAL A 227 -3.52 -1.21 12.83
N ILE A 228 -4.83 -0.96 12.71
CA ILE A 228 -5.44 -0.38 11.50
C ILE A 228 -5.05 1.09 11.35
N TYR A 229 -5.03 1.85 12.47
CA TYR A 229 -4.64 3.25 12.50
C TYR A 229 -3.14 3.42 12.24
N THR A 230 -2.29 2.57 12.81
CA THR A 230 -0.85 2.62 12.60
C THR A 230 -0.46 1.91 11.31
N THR A 231 -0.80 2.48 10.16
CA THR A 231 -0.35 2.01 8.82
C THR A 231 1.18 2.10 8.64
N ASN A 232 1.93 2.28 9.73
CA ASN A 232 3.38 2.45 9.73
C ASN A 232 4.13 1.39 8.91
N ALA A 233 3.56 0.18 8.76
CA ALA A 233 4.19 -0.88 8.00
C ALA A 233 4.24 -0.54 6.50
N ILE A 234 3.09 -0.32 5.84
CA ILE A 234 3.05 0.00 4.41
C ILE A 234 3.62 1.40 4.13
N GLU A 235 3.42 2.36 5.03
CA GLU A 235 4.02 3.69 4.92
C GLU A 235 5.54 3.67 5.01
N SER A 236 6.12 2.87 5.90
CA SER A 236 7.57 2.69 6.02
C SER A 236 8.15 2.09 4.73
N ILE A 237 7.49 1.08 4.16
CA ILE A 237 7.85 0.50 2.86
C ILE A 237 7.82 1.59 1.79
N ASN A 238 6.71 2.30 1.66
CA ASN A 238 6.52 3.33 0.66
C ASN A 238 7.51 4.49 0.81
N ALA A 239 7.86 4.87 2.04
CA ALA A 239 8.89 5.89 2.29
C ALA A 239 10.27 5.46 1.78
N ARG A 240 10.65 4.18 1.97
CA ARG A 240 11.90 3.61 1.44
C ARG A 240 11.85 3.52 -0.09
N LEU A 241 10.75 3.03 -0.66
CA LEU A 241 10.57 2.95 -2.10
C LEU A 241 10.60 4.33 -2.77
N ARG A 242 9.95 5.35 -2.19
CA ARG A 242 9.99 6.73 -2.70
C ARG A 242 11.41 7.28 -2.77
N LYS A 243 12.28 6.96 -1.80
CA LYS A 243 13.70 7.36 -1.87
C LYS A 243 14.39 6.77 -3.10
N ILE A 244 14.20 5.46 -3.33
CA ILE A 244 14.79 4.75 -4.46
C ILE A 244 14.22 5.26 -5.79
N ILE A 245 12.91 5.46 -5.89
CA ILE A 245 12.23 6.00 -7.07
C ILE A 245 12.73 7.41 -7.40
N LYS A 246 12.87 8.27 -6.37
CA LYS A 246 13.29 9.67 -6.55
C LYS A 246 14.70 9.80 -7.15
N THR A 247 15.61 8.90 -6.79
CA THR A 247 16.99 8.92 -7.31
C THR A 247 17.08 8.53 -8.79
N ARG A 248 16.08 7.78 -9.31
CA ARG A 248 16.07 7.29 -10.70
C ARG A 248 15.49 8.28 -11.71
N GLY A 249 14.71 9.26 -11.28
CA GLY A 249 14.03 10.20 -12.17
C GLY A 249 12.87 9.54 -12.95
N HIS A 250 13.16 8.63 -13.88
CA HIS A 250 12.15 7.82 -14.59
C HIS A 250 12.69 6.42 -14.91
N PHE A 251 11.77 5.48 -15.14
CA PHE A 251 12.08 4.12 -15.56
C PHE A 251 11.93 3.95 -17.08
N PRO A 252 12.77 3.15 -17.72
CA PRO A 252 12.69 2.93 -19.17
C PRO A 252 11.48 2.08 -19.60
N SER A 253 10.94 1.23 -18.70
CA SER A 253 9.79 0.36 -18.94
C SER A 253 9.12 -0.07 -17.63
N ASP A 254 7.92 -0.68 -17.72
CA ASP A 254 7.22 -1.28 -16.58
C ASP A 254 8.05 -2.41 -15.95
N ASP A 255 8.71 -3.24 -16.77
CA ASP A 255 9.59 -4.32 -16.28
C ASP A 255 10.77 -3.78 -15.48
N ALA A 256 11.40 -2.70 -15.93
CA ALA A 256 12.50 -2.08 -15.19
C ALA A 256 12.03 -1.51 -13.83
N ALA A 257 10.84 -0.92 -13.79
CA ALA A 257 10.21 -0.46 -12.55
C ALA A 257 9.90 -1.63 -11.64
N THR A 258 9.28 -2.69 -12.17
CA THR A 258 8.93 -3.92 -11.43
C THR A 258 10.16 -4.58 -10.83
N LYS A 259 11.23 -4.78 -11.61
CA LYS A 259 12.51 -5.36 -11.14
C LYS A 259 13.08 -4.59 -9.94
N LEU A 260 13.22 -3.27 -10.10
CA LEU A 260 13.83 -2.45 -9.04
C LEU A 260 12.97 -2.41 -7.78
N ILE A 261 11.67 -2.25 -7.92
CA ILE A 261 10.75 -2.21 -6.78
C ILE A 261 10.72 -3.56 -6.07
N TRP A 262 10.67 -4.67 -6.80
CA TRP A 262 10.72 -6.01 -6.21
C TRP A 262 12.03 -6.27 -5.46
N LEU A 263 13.19 -5.93 -6.04
CA LEU A 263 14.48 -6.04 -5.34
C LEU A 263 14.52 -5.20 -4.06
N ALA A 264 13.99 -3.98 -4.14
CA ALA A 264 13.88 -3.12 -2.96
C ALA A 264 12.95 -3.72 -1.90
N LEU A 265 11.80 -4.27 -2.29
CA LEU A 265 10.87 -4.95 -1.38
C LEU A 265 11.55 -6.16 -0.72
N ARG A 266 12.24 -7.01 -1.48
CA ARG A 266 13.00 -8.16 -0.97
C ARG A 266 13.99 -7.73 0.11
N ASN A 267 14.75 -6.65 -0.12
CA ASN A 267 15.68 -6.12 0.87
C ASN A 267 14.98 -5.52 2.09
N ILE A 268 13.85 -4.81 1.89
CA ILE A 268 13.07 -4.21 2.97
C ILE A 268 12.43 -5.28 3.86
N THR A 269 12.02 -6.41 3.28
CA THR A 269 11.32 -7.49 3.98
C THR A 269 12.26 -8.57 4.53
N ALA A 270 13.54 -8.54 4.20
CA ALA A 270 14.52 -9.54 4.63
C ALA A 270 14.56 -9.73 6.16
N ASP A 271 14.35 -8.65 6.91
CA ASP A 271 14.37 -8.64 8.39
C ASP A 271 12.98 -8.88 9.01
N TRP A 272 11.95 -9.19 8.21
CA TRP A 272 10.61 -9.47 8.72
C TRP A 272 10.54 -10.87 9.32
N GLY A 273 10.85 -10.99 10.61
CA GLY A 273 10.85 -12.30 11.26
C GLY A 273 9.68 -12.51 12.21
N ARG A 274 9.41 -11.58 13.10
CA ARG A 274 8.41 -11.75 14.17
C ARG A 274 7.36 -10.66 14.15
N ALA A 275 6.13 -11.05 14.50
CA ALA A 275 5.06 -10.08 14.72
C ALA A 275 5.42 -9.12 15.86
N ALA A 276 5.19 -7.82 15.65
CA ALA A 276 5.26 -6.86 16.75
C ALA A 276 4.16 -7.15 17.79
N LYS A 277 4.41 -6.78 19.06
CA LYS A 277 3.48 -7.04 20.18
C LYS A 277 2.05 -6.56 19.88
N ASP A 278 1.91 -5.33 19.35
CA ASP A 278 0.61 -4.76 19.03
C ASP A 278 -0.20 -5.62 18.03
N TRP A 279 0.48 -6.29 17.09
CA TRP A 279 -0.18 -7.21 16.15
C TRP A 279 -0.65 -8.49 16.82
N LYS A 280 0.10 -9.03 17.78
CA LYS A 280 -0.32 -10.23 18.53
C LYS A 280 -1.58 -9.94 19.34
N ASP A 281 -1.63 -8.80 20.03
CA ASP A 281 -2.80 -8.39 20.80
C ASP A 281 -4.03 -8.19 19.90
N ALA A 282 -3.85 -7.57 18.71
CA ALA A 282 -4.91 -7.39 17.73
C ALA A 282 -5.39 -8.73 17.15
N MET A 283 -4.47 -9.68 16.84
CA MET A 283 -4.85 -10.99 16.30
C MET A 283 -5.68 -11.81 17.28
N ASN A 284 -5.39 -11.74 18.58
CA ASN A 284 -6.22 -12.36 19.60
C ASN A 284 -7.66 -11.79 19.59
N GLN A 285 -7.81 -10.46 19.43
CA GLN A 285 -9.13 -9.84 19.33
C GLN A 285 -9.84 -10.21 18.02
N PHE A 286 -9.13 -10.29 16.90
CA PHE A 286 -9.68 -10.78 15.64
C PHE A 286 -10.20 -12.21 15.75
N ALA A 287 -9.41 -13.10 16.38
CA ALA A 287 -9.82 -14.50 16.57
C ALA A 287 -11.08 -14.63 17.44
N ILE A 288 -11.32 -13.71 18.39
CA ILE A 288 -12.55 -13.68 19.18
C ILE A 288 -13.72 -13.14 18.36
N LEU A 289 -13.54 -12.01 17.65
CA LEU A 289 -14.60 -11.35 16.90
C LEU A 289 -15.04 -12.11 15.65
N TYR A 290 -14.14 -12.86 15.03
CA TYR A 290 -14.32 -13.56 13.76
C TYR A 290 -13.99 -15.07 13.90
N ALA A 291 -14.37 -15.69 15.04
CA ALA A 291 -14.00 -17.07 15.37
C ALA A 291 -14.28 -18.04 14.23
N GLU A 292 -15.50 -18.03 13.68
CA GLU A 292 -15.91 -18.93 12.59
C GLU A 292 -15.04 -18.77 11.33
N ARG A 293 -14.66 -17.52 10.99
CA ARG A 293 -13.83 -17.22 9.82
C ARG A 293 -12.37 -17.65 10.04
N PHE A 294 -11.86 -17.55 11.28
CA PHE A 294 -10.54 -18.03 11.66
C PHE A 294 -10.46 -19.54 11.67
N GLU A 295 -11.52 -20.24 12.09
CA GLU A 295 -11.60 -21.70 12.08
C GLU A 295 -11.68 -22.24 10.65
N ALA A 296 -12.53 -21.64 9.80
CA ALA A 296 -12.64 -22.01 8.38
C ALA A 296 -11.31 -21.87 7.59
N ALA A 297 -10.42 -21.00 8.02
CA ALA A 297 -9.11 -20.81 7.39
C ALA A 297 -8.04 -21.80 7.87
N ARG A 298 -8.30 -22.55 8.94
CA ARG A 298 -7.37 -23.55 9.50
C ARG A 298 -7.64 -24.97 9.02
N GLY A 299 -8.82 -25.21 8.46
CA GLY A 299 -9.26 -26.50 7.90
C GLY A 299 -8.93 -26.64 6.45
#